data_605a173382b5b7bf1a8494f69b046f43
#
_entry.id   605a173382b5b7bf1a8494f69b046f43
#
_cell.length_a   1.000
_cell.length_b   1.000
_cell.length_c   1.000
_cell.angle_alpha   90.00
_cell.angle_beta   90.00
_cell.angle_gamma   90.00
#
_symmetry.space_group_name_H-M   'P 1'
#
loop_
_entity.id
_entity.type
_entity.pdbx_description
1 polymer ?
#
loop_
_entity_poly.entity_id
_entity_poly.type
_entity_poly.pdbx_seq_one_letter_code
_entity_poly.pdbx_strand_id
1 'polypeptide(L)'
;DNIGYSDLSDFFYVWLRKSLRTIHPSIVGTMLTPKADELVANPYRHDGKQGAEKFFIEGFNSVFHRIREDDANPDVPMTVYYAYKQQDSGKDGTSSTGWHTLLDGLIQSGWEITATWPMRSELKNRMLSQGTNALASSILLACRPRPAEARAVARRAFVAALKSELPEALRTLMQGAIAPVDLAQAAI
;
A
#
# COMPACT_ATOMS: atom_id res chain seq x y z
N ASP A 1 0.21 -5.24 5.24
CA ASP A 1 -1.01 -5.13 6.01
C ASP A 1 -0.83 -5.74 7.41
N ASN A 2 -1.54 -5.20 8.39
CA ASN A 2 -1.46 -5.65 9.78
C ASN A 2 -2.69 -6.49 10.20
N ILE A 3 -3.59 -6.75 9.27
CA ILE A 3 -4.82 -7.50 9.54
C ILE A 3 -4.72 -8.87 8.88
N GLY A 4 -4.69 -9.93 9.68
CA GLY A 4 -4.75 -11.32 9.23
C GLY A 4 -6.19 -11.69 8.83
N TYR A 5 -6.59 -11.38 7.62
CA TYR A 5 -7.93 -11.70 7.12
C TYR A 5 -8.20 -13.20 7.05
N SER A 6 -7.17 -14.02 6.85
CA SER A 6 -7.32 -15.47 6.87
C SER A 6 -7.77 -15.99 8.24
N ASP A 7 -7.34 -15.37 9.33
CA ASP A 7 -7.81 -15.72 10.69
C ASP A 7 -9.28 -15.34 10.88
N LEU A 8 -9.69 -14.17 10.39
CA LEU A 8 -11.08 -13.73 10.43
C LEU A 8 -11.98 -14.57 9.52
N SER A 9 -11.42 -15.05 8.42
CA SER A 9 -12.13 -15.84 7.41
C SER A 9 -12.42 -17.27 7.88
N ASP A 10 -11.76 -17.78 8.88
CA ASP A 10 -11.98 -19.15 9.38
C ASP A 10 -13.44 -19.37 9.78
N PHE A 11 -14.09 -18.37 10.33
CA PHE A 11 -15.51 -18.43 10.66
C PHE A 11 -16.40 -18.72 9.43
N PHE A 12 -16.13 -18.04 8.32
CA PHE A 12 -16.89 -18.24 7.08
C PHE A 12 -16.43 -19.49 6.33
N TYR A 13 -15.16 -19.84 6.44
CA TYR A 13 -14.55 -20.97 5.75
C TYR A 13 -15.19 -22.31 6.14
N VAL A 14 -15.60 -22.47 7.39
CA VAL A 14 -16.32 -23.67 7.86
C VAL A 14 -17.57 -23.94 7.01
N TRP A 15 -18.32 -22.90 6.70
CA TRP A 15 -19.54 -22.99 5.91
C TRP A 15 -19.24 -23.18 4.42
N LEU A 16 -18.29 -22.43 3.90
CA LEU A 16 -17.84 -22.53 2.51
C LEU A 16 -17.31 -23.93 2.21
N ARG A 17 -16.48 -24.46 3.10
CA ARG A 17 -15.96 -25.81 2.96
C ARG A 17 -17.06 -26.86 2.92
N LYS A 18 -18.03 -26.77 3.80
CA LYS A 18 -19.15 -27.69 3.84
C LYS A 18 -19.99 -27.66 2.53
N SER A 19 -20.18 -26.49 1.97
CA SER A 19 -21.02 -26.28 0.78
C SER A 19 -20.26 -26.55 -0.53
N LEU A 20 -18.97 -26.22 -0.61
CA LEU A 20 -18.23 -26.17 -1.86
C LEU A 20 -17.16 -27.25 -2.03
N ARG A 21 -16.81 -27.99 -0.99
CA ARG A 21 -15.71 -28.98 -1.03
C ARG A 21 -15.88 -30.03 -2.13
N THR A 22 -17.09 -30.44 -2.42
CA THR A 22 -17.38 -31.43 -3.49
C THR A 22 -17.22 -30.83 -4.87
N ILE A 23 -17.37 -29.53 -5.01
CA ILE A 23 -17.31 -28.82 -6.30
C ILE A 23 -15.89 -28.28 -6.53
N HIS A 24 -15.26 -27.72 -5.50
CA HIS A 24 -13.94 -27.09 -5.55
C HIS A 24 -12.97 -27.61 -4.49
N PRO A 25 -12.63 -28.93 -4.53
CA PRO A 25 -11.80 -29.55 -3.49
C PRO A 25 -10.38 -28.98 -3.41
N SER A 26 -9.84 -28.47 -4.50
CA SER A 26 -8.51 -27.85 -4.53
C SER A 26 -8.46 -26.49 -3.83
N ILE A 27 -9.57 -25.78 -3.73
CA ILE A 27 -9.65 -24.44 -3.12
C ILE A 27 -10.07 -24.55 -1.65
N VAL A 28 -11.07 -25.38 -1.36
CA VAL A 28 -11.66 -25.48 -0.02
C VAL A 28 -11.39 -26.85 0.65
N GLY A 29 -10.26 -27.47 0.34
CA GLY A 29 -9.88 -28.79 0.82
C GLY A 29 -9.30 -28.82 2.23
N THR A 30 -8.67 -27.74 2.67
CA THR A 30 -8.02 -27.63 3.99
C THR A 30 -9.04 -27.56 5.14
N MET A 31 -8.59 -27.75 6.37
CA MET A 31 -9.46 -27.66 7.54
C MET A 31 -9.83 -26.20 7.87
N LEU A 32 -8.87 -25.29 7.74
CA LEU A 32 -9.00 -23.86 7.96
C LEU A 32 -8.51 -23.11 6.72
N THR A 33 -8.79 -21.81 6.66
CA THR A 33 -8.26 -20.92 5.62
C THR A 33 -6.73 -21.02 5.60
N PRO A 34 -6.09 -21.24 4.42
CA PRO A 34 -4.63 -21.18 4.30
C PRO A 34 -4.09 -19.81 4.76
N LYS A 35 -3.01 -19.84 5.55
CA LYS A 35 -2.46 -18.64 6.20
C LYS A 35 -1.00 -18.36 5.82
N ALA A 36 -0.29 -19.37 5.34
CA ALA A 36 1.16 -19.27 5.11
C ALA A 36 1.52 -18.23 4.05
N ASP A 37 0.71 -18.15 3.00
CA ASP A 37 0.97 -17.28 1.84
C ASP A 37 0.25 -15.92 1.95
N GLU A 38 -0.47 -15.68 3.04
CA GLU A 38 -1.12 -14.39 3.24
C GLU A 38 -0.08 -13.31 3.51
N LEU A 39 -0.08 -12.29 2.65
CA LEU A 39 0.87 -11.18 2.75
C LEU A 39 0.49 -10.22 3.88
N VAL A 40 0.82 -10.59 5.09
CA VAL A 40 0.56 -9.82 6.31
C VAL A 40 1.80 -9.80 7.20
N ALA A 41 2.14 -8.63 7.73
CA ALA A 41 3.28 -8.45 8.63
C ALA A 41 2.93 -8.92 10.05
N ASN A 42 2.72 -10.23 10.21
CA ASN A 42 2.38 -10.83 11.50
C ASN A 42 3.62 -11.42 12.18
N PRO A 43 4.11 -10.83 13.29
CA PRO A 43 5.31 -11.29 13.98
C PRO A 43 5.23 -12.74 14.49
N TYR A 44 4.03 -13.22 14.79
CA TYR A 44 3.83 -14.59 15.29
C TYR A 44 3.96 -15.67 14.20
N ARG A 45 3.87 -15.27 12.93
CA ARG A 45 3.99 -16.17 11.78
C ARG A 45 5.38 -16.17 11.15
N HIS A 46 6.21 -15.15 11.43
CA HIS A 46 7.44 -14.86 10.70
C HIS A 46 8.62 -14.50 11.62
N ASP A 47 8.87 -15.31 12.64
CA ASP A 47 10.05 -15.17 13.54
C ASP A 47 10.24 -13.76 14.14
N GLY A 48 9.16 -13.16 14.59
CA GLY A 48 9.18 -11.84 15.22
C GLY A 48 9.03 -10.67 14.24
N LYS A 49 9.20 -9.45 14.77
CA LYS A 49 8.91 -8.21 14.02
C LYS A 49 9.77 -8.06 12.76
N GLN A 50 11.07 -8.35 12.85
CA GLN A 50 11.98 -8.21 11.72
C GLN A 50 11.68 -9.22 10.59
N GLY A 51 11.39 -10.48 10.95
CA GLY A 51 11.00 -11.50 9.98
C GLY A 51 9.69 -11.18 9.28
N ALA A 52 8.71 -10.67 10.02
CA ALA A 52 7.43 -10.24 9.47
C ALA A 52 7.57 -9.07 8.50
N GLU A 53 8.38 -8.08 8.85
CA GLU A 53 8.66 -6.93 7.99
C GLU A 53 9.37 -7.34 6.70
N LYS A 54 10.39 -8.19 6.81
CA LYS A 54 11.10 -8.75 5.66
C LYS A 54 10.18 -9.53 4.72
N PHE A 55 9.37 -10.44 5.27
CA PHE A 55 8.40 -11.21 4.51
C PHE A 55 7.42 -10.30 3.75
N PHE A 56 6.91 -9.27 4.41
CA PHE A 56 5.99 -8.32 3.82
C PHE A 56 6.63 -7.53 2.66
N ILE A 57 7.84 -7.01 2.85
CA ILE A 57 8.58 -6.28 1.82
C ILE A 57 8.88 -7.17 0.60
N GLU A 58 9.42 -8.36 0.82
CA GLU A 58 9.75 -9.30 -0.24
C GLU A 58 8.51 -9.75 -1.01
N GLY A 59 7.40 -9.98 -0.31
CA GLY A 59 6.13 -10.34 -0.92
C GLY A 59 5.56 -9.22 -1.79
N PHE A 60 5.59 -7.98 -1.32
CA PHE A 60 5.17 -6.82 -2.11
C PHE A 60 6.01 -6.66 -3.38
N ASN A 61 7.31 -6.74 -3.25
CA ASN A 61 8.22 -6.66 -4.39
C ASN A 61 7.91 -7.75 -5.42
N SER A 62 7.69 -8.98 -4.97
CA SER A 62 7.35 -10.10 -5.83
C SER A 62 6.02 -9.90 -6.57
N VAL A 63 5.00 -9.37 -5.89
CA VAL A 63 3.69 -9.07 -6.50
C VAL A 63 3.83 -8.01 -7.59
N PHE A 64 4.47 -6.87 -7.30
CA PHE A 64 4.63 -5.79 -8.27
C PHE A 64 5.52 -6.19 -9.45
N HIS A 65 6.56 -6.96 -9.21
CA HIS A 65 7.42 -7.49 -10.26
C HIS A 65 6.66 -8.42 -11.19
N ARG A 66 5.88 -9.35 -10.63
CA ARG A 66 5.05 -10.27 -11.41
C ARG A 66 4.01 -9.55 -12.27
N ILE A 67 3.28 -8.59 -11.69
CA ILE A 67 2.33 -7.78 -12.46
C ILE A 67 3.06 -7.02 -13.58
N ARG A 68 4.28 -6.56 -13.32
CA ARG A 68 5.09 -5.84 -14.31
C ARG A 68 5.51 -6.74 -15.48
N GLU A 69 5.82 -8.00 -15.23
CA GLU A 69 6.28 -8.94 -16.25
C GLU A 69 5.12 -9.57 -17.02
N ASP A 70 4.06 -9.98 -16.31
CA ASP A 70 2.99 -10.79 -16.89
C ASP A 70 1.87 -9.95 -17.53
N ASP A 71 1.51 -8.81 -16.92
CA ASP A 71 0.27 -8.09 -17.23
C ASP A 71 0.46 -6.61 -17.59
N ALA A 72 1.67 -6.07 -17.52
CA ALA A 72 1.88 -4.64 -17.73
C ALA A 72 1.61 -4.20 -19.17
N ASN A 73 0.67 -3.27 -19.32
CA ASN A 73 0.40 -2.61 -20.58
C ASN A 73 0.84 -1.13 -20.48
N PRO A 74 1.74 -0.64 -21.36
CA PRO A 74 2.19 0.76 -21.32
C PRO A 74 1.06 1.77 -21.57
N ASP A 75 0.02 1.39 -22.29
CA ASP A 75 -1.10 2.27 -22.62
C ASP A 75 -2.15 2.37 -21.50
N VAL A 76 -2.17 1.39 -20.58
CA VAL A 76 -3.14 1.32 -19.49
C VAL A 76 -2.42 1.40 -18.15
N PRO A 77 -2.73 2.40 -17.30
CA PRO A 77 -2.10 2.48 -15.98
C PRO A 77 -2.62 1.38 -15.05
N MET A 78 -1.71 0.79 -14.27
CA MET A 78 -2.08 0.05 -13.07
C MET A 78 -2.51 1.05 -12.00
N THR A 79 -3.60 0.79 -11.31
CA THR A 79 -4.05 1.61 -10.19
C THR A 79 -3.86 0.87 -8.87
N VAL A 80 -3.12 1.47 -7.95
CA VAL A 80 -2.94 0.97 -6.60
C VAL A 80 -3.74 1.82 -5.63
N TYR A 81 -4.70 1.21 -4.98
CA TYR A 81 -5.52 1.87 -3.96
C TYR A 81 -4.97 1.49 -2.58
N TYR A 82 -4.43 2.46 -1.86
CA TYR A 82 -3.74 2.21 -0.60
C TYR A 82 -4.26 3.10 0.52
N ALA A 83 -4.63 2.45 1.62
CA ALA A 83 -4.97 3.13 2.87
C ALA A 83 -4.03 2.64 3.97
N TYR A 84 -3.41 3.55 4.71
CA TYR A 84 -2.64 3.18 5.86
C TYR A 84 -2.87 4.12 7.03
N LYS A 85 -2.74 3.62 8.21
CA LYS A 85 -2.74 4.43 9.41
C LYS A 85 -1.32 4.89 9.68
N GLN A 86 -1.11 6.20 9.66
CA GLN A 86 0.13 6.76 10.18
C GLN A 86 0.18 6.44 11.68
N GLN A 87 1.07 5.55 12.08
CA GLN A 87 1.39 5.41 13.50
C GLN A 87 2.04 6.73 13.91
N ASP A 88 1.63 7.29 15.04
CA ASP A 88 2.26 8.47 15.59
C ASP A 88 3.77 8.24 15.61
N SER A 89 4.44 8.88 14.68
CA SER A 89 5.89 8.89 14.61
C SER A 89 6.35 9.49 15.93
N GLY A 90 7.07 8.71 16.71
CA GLY A 90 7.79 9.25 17.85
C GLY A 90 8.57 10.49 17.40
N LYS A 91 8.94 11.36 18.29
CA LYS A 91 9.52 12.71 18.13
C LYS A 91 10.54 12.94 16.98
N ASP A 92 10.86 11.93 16.18
CA ASP A 92 11.90 11.97 15.12
C ASP A 92 11.38 12.08 13.68
N GLY A 93 10.09 12.33 13.45
CA GLY A 93 9.59 12.66 12.10
C GLY A 93 9.77 11.56 11.02
N THR A 94 10.03 10.32 11.42
CA THR A 94 10.17 9.19 10.50
C THR A 94 8.83 8.87 9.85
N SER A 95 8.79 8.94 8.53
CA SER A 95 7.63 8.54 7.73
C SER A 95 7.22 7.11 8.04
N SER A 96 5.92 6.81 7.91
CA SER A 96 5.39 5.47 8.12
C SER A 96 6.16 4.45 7.27
N THR A 97 6.72 3.43 7.91
CA THR A 97 7.46 2.34 7.26
C THR A 97 6.65 1.71 6.13
N GLY A 98 5.34 1.53 6.31
CA GLY A 98 4.47 0.92 5.32
C GLY A 98 4.34 1.72 4.02
N TRP A 99 4.26 3.06 4.11
CA TRP A 99 4.19 3.92 2.92
C TRP A 99 5.50 3.91 2.14
N HIS A 100 6.61 4.03 2.84
CA HIS A 100 7.94 3.95 2.22
C HIS A 100 8.14 2.59 1.53
N THR A 101 7.77 1.50 2.19
CA THR A 101 7.87 0.14 1.64
C THR A 101 7.05 -0.02 0.36
N LEU A 102 5.83 0.51 0.32
CA LEU A 102 4.99 0.46 -0.87
C LEU A 102 5.63 1.20 -2.06
N LEU A 103 6.07 2.43 -1.85
CA LEU A 103 6.68 3.25 -2.90
C LEU A 103 8.00 2.64 -3.40
N ASP A 104 8.84 2.20 -2.48
CA ASP A 104 10.11 1.55 -2.80
C ASP A 104 9.89 0.26 -3.60
N GLY A 105 8.92 -0.56 -3.19
CA GLY A 105 8.54 -1.78 -3.91
C GLY A 105 8.06 -1.52 -5.34
N LEU A 106 7.24 -0.48 -5.55
CA LEU A 106 6.79 -0.08 -6.88
C LEU A 106 7.98 0.37 -7.75
N ILE A 107 8.83 1.27 -7.24
CA ILE A 107 9.95 1.83 -7.98
C ILE A 107 10.98 0.74 -8.32
N GLN A 108 11.34 -0.12 -7.35
CA GLN A 108 12.29 -1.22 -7.57
C GLN A 108 11.78 -2.27 -8.54
N SER A 109 10.47 -2.48 -8.59
CA SER A 109 9.83 -3.40 -9.54
C SER A 109 9.65 -2.81 -10.94
N GLY A 110 10.20 -1.61 -11.21
CA GLY A 110 10.18 -0.99 -12.54
C GLY A 110 8.88 -0.27 -12.88
N TRP A 111 8.14 0.18 -11.90
CA TRP A 111 7.00 1.06 -12.07
C TRP A 111 7.40 2.52 -11.86
N GLU A 112 6.75 3.43 -12.58
CA GLU A 112 6.76 4.87 -12.30
C GLU A 112 5.37 5.30 -11.84
N ILE A 113 5.33 6.16 -10.84
CA ILE A 113 4.09 6.76 -10.35
C ILE A 113 3.85 8.04 -11.15
N THR A 114 2.80 8.04 -11.97
CA THR A 114 2.50 9.15 -12.89
C THR A 114 1.49 10.14 -12.33
N ALA A 115 0.66 9.71 -11.39
CA ALA A 115 -0.28 10.59 -10.70
C ALA A 115 -0.74 9.98 -9.38
N THR A 116 -1.18 10.84 -8.47
CA THR A 116 -1.75 10.47 -7.17
C THR A 116 -3.06 11.21 -6.95
N TRP A 117 -4.04 10.54 -6.35
CA TRP A 117 -5.31 11.16 -5.95
C TRP A 117 -5.67 10.74 -4.52
N PRO A 118 -5.82 11.70 -3.61
CA PRO A 118 -6.41 11.41 -2.32
C PRO A 118 -7.91 11.20 -2.48
N MET A 119 -8.38 10.04 -2.01
CA MET A 119 -9.79 9.64 -2.06
C MET A 119 -10.33 9.54 -0.64
N ARG A 120 -11.34 10.33 -0.30
CA ARG A 120 -11.97 10.23 1.02
C ARG A 120 -12.72 8.90 1.14
N SER A 121 -12.17 7.97 1.90
CA SER A 121 -12.71 6.62 2.10
C SER A 121 -13.27 6.40 3.51
N GLU A 122 -12.95 7.28 4.46
CA GLU A 122 -13.31 7.08 5.86
C GLU A 122 -14.50 7.96 6.29
N LEU A 123 -15.42 7.36 7.03
CA LEU A 123 -16.54 8.08 7.62
C LEU A 123 -16.06 8.96 8.79
N LYS A 124 -16.52 10.22 8.86
CA LYS A 124 -16.19 11.17 9.93
C LYS A 124 -16.57 10.69 11.35
N ASN A 125 -17.52 9.77 11.46
CA ASN A 125 -18.06 9.29 12.72
C ASN A 125 -17.43 8.00 13.24
N ARG A 126 -16.27 7.60 12.72
CA ARG A 126 -15.58 6.41 13.21
C ARG A 126 -15.05 6.66 14.63
N MET A 127 -15.51 5.87 15.61
CA MET A 127 -15.12 6.04 17.03
C MET A 127 -13.59 6.02 17.25
N LEU A 128 -12.87 5.29 16.40
CA LEU A 128 -11.38 5.18 16.44
C LEU A 128 -10.65 6.41 15.89
N SER A 129 -11.36 7.36 15.25
CA SER A 129 -10.77 8.57 14.68
C SER A 129 -10.84 9.77 15.62
N GLN A 130 -11.60 9.69 16.71
CA GLN A 130 -11.71 10.77 17.67
C GLN A 130 -10.43 10.85 18.52
N GLY A 131 -9.67 11.93 18.34
CA GLY A 131 -8.43 12.19 19.09
C GLY A 131 -7.18 11.48 18.55
N THR A 132 -7.23 10.86 17.38
CA THR A 132 -6.05 10.26 16.73
C THR A 132 -5.80 10.91 15.37
N ASN A 133 -4.53 11.02 14.96
CA ASN A 133 -4.13 11.41 13.59
C ASN A 133 -4.41 10.27 12.59
N ALA A 134 -5.65 9.76 12.57
CA ALA A 134 -6.04 8.75 11.61
C ALA A 134 -6.22 9.40 10.24
N LEU A 135 -5.72 8.75 9.18
CA LEU A 135 -5.96 9.19 7.82
C LEU A 135 -7.46 9.26 7.54
N ALA A 136 -7.88 10.36 6.92
CA ALA A 136 -9.25 10.54 6.45
C ALA A 136 -9.42 10.03 5.02
N SER A 137 -8.33 9.77 4.30
CA SER A 137 -8.32 9.44 2.89
C SER A 137 -7.46 8.20 2.62
N SER A 138 -7.86 7.44 1.60
CA SER A 138 -6.97 6.51 0.91
C SER A 138 -6.29 7.24 -0.24
N ILE A 139 -5.14 6.75 -0.70
CA ILE A 139 -4.45 7.29 -1.86
C ILE A 139 -4.57 6.30 -3.01
N LEU A 140 -4.97 6.82 -4.15
CA LEU A 140 -4.92 6.11 -5.40
C LEU A 140 -3.65 6.55 -6.14
N LEU A 141 -2.81 5.57 -6.48
CA LEU A 141 -1.60 5.76 -7.29
C LEU A 141 -1.88 5.26 -8.70
N ALA A 142 -1.62 6.07 -9.71
CA ALA A 142 -1.55 5.61 -11.10
C ALA A 142 -0.10 5.27 -11.43
N CYS A 143 0.14 4.03 -11.79
CA CYS A 143 1.47 3.52 -12.07
C CYS A 143 1.55 3.07 -13.53
N ARG A 144 2.66 3.40 -14.20
CA ARG A 144 2.96 2.91 -15.55
C ARG A 144 4.28 2.15 -15.55
N PRO A 145 4.47 1.23 -16.50
CA PRO A 145 5.78 0.64 -16.72
C PRO A 145 6.82 1.72 -16.97
N ARG A 146 7.88 1.76 -16.16
CA ARG A 146 8.96 2.71 -16.36
C ARG A 146 9.68 2.40 -17.67
N PRO A 147 9.84 3.38 -18.59
CA PRO A 147 10.58 3.17 -19.82
C PRO A 147 12.03 2.76 -19.56
N ALA A 148 12.57 1.86 -20.39
CA ALA A 148 13.95 1.38 -20.24
C ALA A 148 14.98 2.51 -20.39
N GLU A 149 14.66 3.52 -21.20
CA GLU A 149 15.47 4.73 -21.44
C GLU A 149 15.30 5.83 -20.38
N ALA A 150 14.44 5.60 -19.36
CA ALA A 150 14.22 6.59 -18.32
C ALA A 150 15.52 6.90 -17.56
N ARG A 151 15.91 8.18 -17.62
CA ARG A 151 17.19 8.64 -17.04
C ARG A 151 17.11 8.68 -15.51
N ALA A 152 18.20 8.27 -14.89
CA ALA A 152 18.38 8.53 -13.46
C ALA A 152 18.74 10.03 -13.26
N VAL A 153 18.16 10.62 -12.25
CA VAL A 153 18.42 12.01 -11.87
C VAL A 153 19.27 12.05 -10.61
N ALA A 154 20.30 12.87 -10.61
CA ALA A 154 21.14 13.04 -9.42
C ALA A 154 20.29 13.61 -8.26
N ARG A 155 20.51 13.09 -7.04
CA ARG A 155 19.78 13.50 -5.83
C ARG A 155 19.70 15.03 -5.65
N ARG A 156 20.80 15.75 -5.96
CA ARG A 156 20.84 17.22 -5.85
C ARG A 156 19.87 17.91 -6.81
N ALA A 157 19.78 17.44 -8.05
CA ALA A 157 18.87 17.97 -9.07
C ALA A 157 17.42 17.66 -8.70
N PHE A 158 17.15 16.43 -8.24
CA PHE A 158 15.82 16.04 -7.76
C PHE A 158 15.34 16.92 -6.60
N VAL A 159 16.18 17.12 -5.57
CA VAL A 159 15.84 17.98 -4.43
C VAL A 159 15.62 19.44 -4.84
N ALA A 160 16.38 19.94 -5.84
CA ALA A 160 16.20 21.30 -6.36
C ALA A 160 14.85 21.46 -7.08
N ALA A 161 14.49 20.49 -7.95
CA ALA A 161 13.20 20.46 -8.62
C ALA A 161 12.04 20.39 -7.61
N LEU A 162 12.13 19.46 -6.65
CA LEU A 162 11.13 19.32 -5.60
C LEU A 162 10.91 20.60 -4.80
N LYS A 163 11.97 21.30 -4.41
CA LYS A 163 11.88 22.58 -3.70
C LYS A 163 11.21 23.69 -4.52
N SER A 164 11.33 23.62 -5.84
CA SER A 164 10.71 24.58 -6.75
C SER A 164 9.22 24.31 -6.95
N GLU A 165 8.83 23.04 -7.08
CA GLU A 165 7.48 22.63 -7.48
C GLU A 165 6.55 22.39 -6.28
N LEU A 166 7.08 21.85 -5.20
CA LEU A 166 6.29 21.47 -4.02
C LEU A 166 5.45 22.61 -3.40
N PRO A 167 5.93 23.88 -3.29
CA PRO A 167 5.12 24.95 -2.71
C PRO A 167 3.83 25.25 -3.47
N GLU A 168 3.84 25.14 -4.80
CA GLU A 168 2.66 25.35 -5.62
C GLU A 168 1.72 24.15 -5.56
N ALA A 169 2.26 22.94 -5.64
CA ALA A 169 1.51 21.70 -5.48
C ALA A 169 0.76 21.67 -4.14
N LEU A 170 1.44 22.01 -3.05
CA LEU A 170 0.83 22.08 -1.70
C LEU A 170 -0.30 23.11 -1.64
N ARG A 171 -0.14 24.30 -2.23
CA ARG A 171 -1.23 25.29 -2.28
C ARG A 171 -2.46 24.76 -3.00
N THR A 172 -2.26 24.08 -4.14
CA THR A 172 -3.34 23.49 -4.92
C THR A 172 -4.07 22.41 -4.12
N LEU A 173 -3.32 21.54 -3.44
CA LEU A 173 -3.88 20.48 -2.57
C LEU A 173 -4.68 21.08 -1.41
N MET A 174 -4.18 22.13 -0.77
CA MET A 174 -4.88 22.83 0.33
C MET A 174 -6.18 23.48 -0.16
N GLN A 175 -6.22 24.03 -1.37
CA GLN A 175 -7.42 24.58 -1.98
C GLN A 175 -8.45 23.48 -2.33
N GLY A 176 -8.00 22.28 -2.62
CA GLY A 176 -8.84 21.10 -2.86
C GLY A 176 -9.52 20.50 -1.62
N ALA A 177 -9.46 21.18 -0.47
CA ALA A 177 -10.03 20.72 0.81
C ALA A 177 -9.50 19.37 1.29
N ILE A 178 -8.24 19.08 0.99
CA ILE A 178 -7.53 17.90 1.52
C ILE A 178 -7.19 18.17 2.99
N ALA A 179 -7.42 17.17 3.83
CA ALA A 179 -7.12 17.29 5.25
C ALA A 179 -5.59 17.48 5.46
N PRO A 180 -5.15 18.37 6.37
CA PRO A 180 -3.73 18.62 6.60
C PRO A 180 -2.91 17.35 6.91
N VAL A 181 -3.52 16.36 7.55
CA VAL A 181 -2.90 15.06 7.84
C VAL A 181 -2.56 14.26 6.57
N ASP A 182 -3.30 14.48 5.49
CA ASP A 182 -3.13 13.74 4.24
C ASP A 182 -2.20 14.48 3.24
N LEU A 183 -1.81 15.73 3.52
CA LEU A 183 -1.03 16.57 2.61
C LEU A 183 0.34 15.97 2.28
N ALA A 184 1.02 15.40 3.26
CA ALA A 184 2.35 14.82 3.06
C ALA A 184 2.34 13.64 2.07
N GLN A 185 1.21 12.94 1.98
CA GLN A 185 1.04 11.78 1.11
C GLN A 185 0.47 12.16 -0.26
N ALA A 186 -0.36 13.19 -0.30
CA ALA A 186 -0.92 13.69 -1.55
C ALA A 186 0.06 14.52 -2.38
N ALA A 187 1.19 14.94 -1.78
CA ALA A 187 2.21 15.78 -2.42
C ALA A 187 3.35 14.98 -3.09
N ILE A 188 3.18 13.68 -3.28
CA ILE A 188 4.17 12.79 -3.91
C ILE A 188 4.05 12.83 -5.42
#